data_a04d64d37aa5d75b7cda441cd2e16fd1
#
_entry.id   a04d64d37aa5d75b7cda441cd2e16fd1
#
_cell.length_a   1.000
_cell.length_b   1.000
_cell.length_c   1.000
_cell.angle_alpha   90.00
_cell.angle_beta   90.00
_cell.angle_gamma   90.00
#
_symmetry.space_group_name_H-M   'P 1'
#
loop_
_entity.id
_entity.type
_entity.pdbx_description
1 polymer ?
#
loop_
_entity_poly.entity_id
_entity_poly.type
_entity_poly.pdbx_seq_one_letter_code
_entity_poly.pdbx_strand_id
1 'polypeptide(L)'
;MSLLVEIEKQLGNFHLDVRFQAETETLALLGASGCGKSMTLKCIAGIMTPDRGRIVLNGRVLFDSEVRIDQPPQQRRVGYLFQNYALFPTMTVEKNILCGIRSGSKAEKAAALSANLHRFRVGGLGKRYPPPLFRGQQQRG
;
A
#
# COMPACT_ATOMS: atom_id res chain seq x y z
N MET A 1 11.63 -1.23 -14.03
CA MET A 1 11.32 -0.58 -12.75
C MET A 1 12.42 -0.99 -11.79
N SER A 2 13.02 -0.06 -11.05
CA SER A 2 14.06 -0.39 -10.07
C SER A 2 13.68 0.13 -8.70
N LEU A 3 13.87 -0.68 -7.68
CA LEU A 3 13.64 -0.34 -6.27
C LEU A 3 14.89 -0.69 -5.48
N LEU A 4 15.48 0.28 -4.81
CA LEU A 4 16.54 0.09 -3.83
C LEU A 4 15.97 0.38 -2.44
N VAL A 5 16.20 -0.53 -1.51
CA VAL A 5 15.81 -0.38 -0.10
C VAL A 5 17.01 -0.72 0.78
N GLU A 6 17.45 0.23 1.57
CA GLU A 6 18.49 0.10 2.57
C GLU A 6 18.03 0.90 3.78
N ILE A 7 17.39 0.25 4.74
CA ILE A 7 16.76 0.93 5.87
C ILE A 7 16.98 0.21 7.19
N GLU A 8 17.06 1.01 8.24
CA GLU A 8 17.05 0.58 9.63
C GLU A 8 15.86 1.21 10.38
N LYS A 9 15.23 0.44 11.23
CA LYS A 9 14.13 0.90 12.09
C LYS A 9 14.14 0.19 13.42
N GLN A 10 14.19 0.95 14.52
CA GLN A 10 14.02 0.43 15.87
C GLN A 10 12.55 0.56 16.29
N LEU A 11 11.97 -0.49 16.78
CA LEU A 11 10.61 -0.48 17.32
C LEU A 11 10.59 -1.31 18.62
N GLY A 12 10.66 -0.64 19.75
CA GLY A 12 10.84 -1.29 21.06
C GLY A 12 12.10 -2.16 21.05
N ASN A 13 11.94 -3.45 21.33
CA ASN A 13 13.05 -4.42 21.33
C ASN A 13 13.34 -5.02 19.96
N PHE A 14 12.57 -4.66 18.93
CA PHE A 14 12.76 -5.16 17.56
C PHE A 14 13.58 -4.19 16.74
N HIS A 15 14.67 -4.68 16.12
CA HIS A 15 15.51 -3.92 15.20
C HIS A 15 15.34 -4.48 13.78
N LEU A 16 14.87 -3.65 12.87
CA LEU A 16 14.83 -3.93 11.45
C LEU A 16 16.10 -3.39 10.80
N ASP A 17 16.83 -4.26 10.10
CA ASP A 17 17.91 -3.89 9.17
C ASP A 17 17.66 -4.67 7.88
N VAL A 18 17.30 -3.96 6.81
CA VAL A 18 16.91 -4.57 5.54
C VAL A 18 17.61 -3.88 4.39
N ARG A 19 18.22 -4.70 3.52
CA ARG A 19 18.88 -4.25 2.31
C ARG A 19 18.54 -5.18 1.15
N PHE A 20 17.95 -4.63 0.11
CA PHE A 20 17.70 -5.35 -1.13
C PHE A 20 17.51 -4.39 -2.30
N GLN A 21 17.65 -4.94 -3.50
CA GLN A 21 17.34 -4.29 -4.76
C GLN A 21 16.40 -5.21 -5.57
N ALA A 22 15.42 -4.62 -6.22
CA ALA A 22 14.52 -5.31 -7.14
C ALA A 22 14.43 -4.52 -8.45
N GLU A 23 14.35 -5.26 -9.55
CA GLU A 23 14.20 -4.69 -10.90
C GLU A 23 12.73 -4.83 -11.37
N THR A 24 12.54 -5.31 -12.61
CA THR A 24 11.20 -5.47 -13.20
C THR A 24 10.63 -6.87 -12.93
N GLU A 25 10.81 -7.37 -11.74
CA GLU A 25 10.36 -8.69 -11.30
C GLU A 25 9.38 -8.61 -10.13
N THR A 26 8.80 -9.74 -9.77
CA THR A 26 8.06 -9.92 -8.52
C THR A 26 9.02 -10.35 -7.42
N LEU A 27 9.21 -9.52 -6.41
CA LEU A 27 10.01 -9.83 -5.23
C LEU A 27 9.10 -10.32 -4.10
N ALA A 28 9.42 -11.47 -3.52
CA ALA A 28 8.76 -12.00 -2.34
C ALA A 28 9.62 -11.85 -1.09
N LEU A 29 9.08 -11.22 -0.04
CA LEU A 29 9.71 -11.17 1.28
C LEU A 29 9.23 -12.37 2.10
N LEU A 30 10.13 -13.32 2.35
CA LEU A 30 9.87 -14.52 3.14
C LEU A 30 10.46 -14.41 4.55
N GLY A 31 9.81 -15.05 5.51
CA GLY A 31 10.29 -15.07 6.89
C GLY A 31 9.17 -15.35 7.88
N ALA A 32 9.54 -15.67 9.14
CA ALA A 32 8.62 -15.94 10.23
C ALA A 32 7.69 -14.73 10.52
N SER A 33 6.60 -14.98 11.24
CA SER A 33 5.75 -13.90 11.74
C SER A 33 6.56 -12.98 12.66
N GLY A 34 6.38 -11.66 12.50
CA GLY A 34 7.11 -10.68 13.32
C GLY A 34 8.53 -10.31 12.82
N CYS A 35 9.05 -10.94 11.74
CA CYS A 35 10.41 -10.63 11.23
C CYS A 35 10.54 -9.29 10.46
N GLY A 36 9.52 -8.43 10.45
CA GLY A 36 9.62 -7.09 9.87
C GLY A 36 9.12 -6.92 8.44
N LYS A 37 8.59 -7.96 7.77
CA LYS A 37 8.10 -7.87 6.38
C LYS A 37 7.09 -6.73 6.16
N SER A 38 6.05 -6.69 7.00
CA SER A 38 5.02 -5.64 6.92
C SER A 38 5.57 -4.26 7.27
N MET A 39 6.56 -4.18 8.14
CA MET A 39 7.23 -2.94 8.50
C MET A 39 8.04 -2.40 7.31
N THR A 40 8.80 -3.27 6.65
CA THR A 40 9.53 -2.93 5.42
C THR A 40 8.60 -2.36 4.35
N LEU A 41 7.48 -3.05 4.06
CA LEU A 41 6.51 -2.58 3.09
C LEU A 41 5.87 -1.24 3.49
N LYS A 42 5.58 -1.02 4.78
CA LYS A 42 5.07 0.26 5.29
C LYS A 42 6.10 1.38 5.14
N CYS A 43 7.38 1.09 5.34
CA CYS A 43 8.46 2.05 5.10
C CYS A 43 8.55 2.45 3.63
N ILE A 44 8.47 1.49 2.69
CA ILE A 44 8.48 1.76 1.25
C ILE A 44 7.28 2.63 0.85
N ALA A 45 6.10 2.32 1.38
CA ALA A 45 4.88 3.07 1.10
C ALA A 45 4.82 4.47 1.76
N GLY A 46 5.71 4.76 2.72
CA GLY A 46 5.72 6.02 3.48
C GLY A 46 4.70 6.08 4.61
N ILE A 47 4.11 4.95 4.97
CA ILE A 47 3.18 4.82 6.12
C ILE A 47 3.97 4.82 7.43
N MET A 48 5.23 4.40 7.37
CA MET A 48 6.17 4.39 8.49
C MET A 48 7.49 4.99 8.02
N THR A 49 8.09 5.86 8.84
CA THR A 49 9.39 6.47 8.55
C THR A 49 10.50 5.59 9.13
N PRO A 50 11.49 5.17 8.32
CA PRO A 50 12.71 4.55 8.83
C PRO A 50 13.49 5.50 9.73
N ASP A 51 14.36 4.95 10.61
CA ASP A 51 15.24 5.79 11.44
C ASP A 51 16.49 6.19 10.66
N ARG A 52 16.99 5.28 9.79
CA ARG A 52 18.14 5.52 8.93
C ARG A 52 17.99 4.83 7.59
N GLY A 53 18.79 5.29 6.63
CA GLY A 53 18.97 4.64 5.34
C GLY A 53 18.31 5.37 4.20
N ARG A 54 18.03 4.63 3.13
CA ARG A 54 17.59 5.18 1.85
C ARG A 54 16.61 4.26 1.13
N ILE A 55 15.62 4.87 0.48
CA ILE A 55 14.67 4.19 -0.41
C ILE A 55 14.63 4.95 -1.73
N VAL A 56 14.92 4.26 -2.83
CA VAL A 56 14.92 4.85 -4.18
C VAL A 56 14.04 4.01 -5.10
N LEU A 57 13.13 4.67 -5.80
CA LEU A 57 12.24 4.04 -6.78
C LEU A 57 12.43 4.71 -8.15
N ASN A 58 12.86 3.96 -9.15
CA ASN A 58 13.13 4.45 -10.51
C ASN A 58 14.03 5.70 -10.54
N GLY A 59 15.11 5.69 -9.77
CA GLY A 59 16.02 6.83 -9.64
C GLY A 59 15.52 7.97 -8.76
N ARG A 60 14.26 7.94 -8.33
CA ARG A 60 13.67 8.96 -7.45
C ARG A 60 13.84 8.56 -5.99
N VAL A 61 14.45 9.41 -5.19
CA VAL A 61 14.61 9.23 -3.76
C VAL A 61 13.25 9.44 -3.08
N LEU A 62 12.75 8.41 -2.40
CA LEU A 62 11.53 8.45 -1.60
C LEU A 62 11.80 8.78 -0.14
N PHE A 63 12.92 8.25 0.37
CA PHE A 63 13.41 8.48 1.72
C PHE A 63 14.95 8.50 1.69
N ASP A 64 15.55 9.39 2.44
CA ASP A 64 16.99 9.44 2.68
C ASP A 64 17.26 10.22 3.97
N SER A 65 17.81 9.51 4.96
CA SER A 65 18.07 10.08 6.29
C SER A 65 19.22 11.08 6.32
N GLU A 66 20.19 10.97 5.39
CA GLU A 66 21.37 11.84 5.35
C GLU A 66 21.01 13.23 4.81
N VAL A 67 20.23 13.27 3.74
CA VAL A 67 19.80 14.53 3.11
C VAL A 67 18.41 14.97 3.55
N ARG A 68 17.82 14.30 4.54
CA ARG A 68 16.52 14.61 5.15
C ARG A 68 15.37 14.66 4.14
N ILE A 69 15.33 13.70 3.24
CA ILE A 69 14.20 13.48 2.32
C ILE A 69 13.26 12.44 2.94
N ASP A 70 11.99 12.79 3.11
CA ASP A 70 10.92 11.85 3.47
C ASP A 70 9.66 12.25 2.70
N GLN A 71 9.46 11.64 1.54
CA GLN A 71 8.29 11.91 0.72
C GLN A 71 7.03 11.32 1.36
N PRO A 72 5.96 12.09 1.53
CA PRO A 72 4.71 11.56 2.07
C PRO A 72 4.10 10.50 1.12
N PRO A 73 3.28 9.57 1.63
CA PRO A 73 2.70 8.46 0.84
C PRO A 73 2.04 8.91 -0.46
N GLN A 74 1.33 10.05 -0.44
CA GLN A 74 0.59 10.59 -1.57
C GLN A 74 1.51 10.98 -2.75
N GLN A 75 2.76 11.32 -2.47
CA GLN A 75 3.75 11.72 -3.48
C GLN A 75 4.59 10.54 -3.97
N ARG A 76 4.64 9.43 -3.24
CA ARG A 76 5.48 8.27 -3.61
C ARG A 76 4.99 7.54 -4.86
N ARG A 77 3.71 7.63 -5.19
CA ARG A 77 3.07 6.89 -6.30
C ARG A 77 3.24 5.37 -6.18
N VAL A 78 3.20 4.89 -4.95
CA VAL A 78 3.28 3.47 -4.59
C VAL A 78 1.90 3.00 -4.17
N GLY A 79 1.44 1.88 -4.72
CA GLY A 79 0.24 1.19 -4.23
C GLY A 79 0.59 0.31 -3.05
N TYR A 80 -0.17 0.40 -1.96
CA TYR A 80 -0.03 -0.47 -0.79
C TYR A 80 -1.35 -1.17 -0.50
N LEU A 81 -1.33 -2.51 -0.52
CA LEU A 81 -2.49 -3.30 -0.17
C LEU A 81 -2.39 -3.72 1.29
N PHE A 82 -3.31 -3.24 2.13
CA PHE A 82 -3.41 -3.61 3.53
C PHE A 82 -3.94 -5.04 3.70
N GLN A 83 -3.53 -5.75 4.75
CA GLN A 83 -4.04 -7.10 5.06
C GLN A 83 -5.56 -7.12 5.27
N ASN A 84 -6.13 -6.06 5.81
CA ASN A 84 -7.57 -5.88 6.01
C ASN A 84 -8.25 -5.15 4.84
N TYR A 85 -7.58 -5.08 3.69
CA TYR A 85 -8.02 -4.41 2.46
C TYR A 85 -8.32 -2.91 2.60
N ALA A 86 -8.35 -2.35 3.82
CA ALA A 86 -8.56 -0.93 4.15
C ALA A 86 -9.74 -0.29 3.42
N LEU A 87 -10.84 -1.01 3.24
CA LEU A 87 -12.07 -0.46 2.68
C LEU A 87 -12.69 0.53 3.68
N PHE A 88 -13.23 1.63 3.15
CA PHE A 88 -14.01 2.58 3.93
C PHE A 88 -15.41 1.99 4.20
N PRO A 89 -15.72 1.58 5.43
CA PRO A 89 -16.99 0.88 5.73
C PRO A 89 -18.21 1.79 5.60
N THR A 90 -18.03 3.10 5.68
CA THR A 90 -19.06 4.12 5.54
C THR A 90 -19.33 4.53 4.09
N MET A 91 -18.60 3.95 3.15
CA MET A 91 -18.74 4.20 1.72
C MET A 91 -19.25 2.96 1.00
N THR A 92 -20.06 3.14 -0.05
CA THR A 92 -20.43 2.04 -0.95
C THR A 92 -19.22 1.52 -1.73
N VAL A 93 -19.35 0.34 -2.35
CA VAL A 93 -18.32 -0.24 -3.22
C VAL A 93 -17.92 0.74 -4.32
N GLU A 94 -18.88 1.38 -4.99
CA GLU A 94 -18.61 2.41 -6.01
C GLU A 94 -17.79 3.57 -5.46
N LYS A 95 -18.15 4.10 -4.30
CA LYS A 95 -17.42 5.20 -3.67
C LYS A 95 -16.00 4.81 -3.27
N ASN A 96 -15.80 3.58 -2.76
CA ASN A 96 -14.47 3.04 -2.47
C ASN A 96 -13.59 2.98 -3.74
N ILE A 97 -14.14 2.51 -4.87
CA ILE A 97 -13.42 2.48 -6.14
C ILE A 97 -13.11 3.89 -6.64
N LEU A 98 -14.10 4.79 -6.58
CA LEU A 98 -13.95 6.17 -7.05
C LEU A 98 -12.91 6.96 -6.26
N CYS A 99 -12.69 6.67 -4.97
CA CYS A 99 -11.63 7.29 -4.18
C CYS A 99 -10.23 7.07 -4.76
N GLY A 100 -10.00 5.95 -5.46
CA GLY A 100 -8.74 5.66 -6.12
C GLY A 100 -8.53 6.38 -7.45
N ILE A 101 -9.59 6.94 -8.04
CA ILE A 101 -9.54 7.60 -9.35
C ILE A 101 -9.31 9.10 -9.14
N ARG A 102 -8.04 9.51 -9.18
CA ARG A 102 -7.63 10.89 -8.83
C ARG A 102 -7.97 11.94 -9.89
N SER A 103 -7.97 11.58 -11.17
CA SER A 103 -8.13 12.50 -12.31
C SER A 103 -9.12 11.98 -13.33
N GLY A 104 -9.63 12.86 -14.18
CA GLY A 104 -10.55 12.58 -15.26
C GLY A 104 -11.89 13.30 -15.12
N SER A 105 -12.57 13.46 -16.26
CA SER A 105 -13.93 13.99 -16.35
C SER A 105 -14.93 13.04 -15.67
N LYS A 106 -16.15 13.51 -15.45
CA LYS A 106 -17.23 12.69 -14.90
C LYS A 106 -17.52 11.45 -15.75
N ALA A 107 -17.43 11.57 -17.07
CA ALA A 107 -17.65 10.46 -18.01
C ALA A 107 -16.51 9.42 -17.93
N GLU A 108 -15.24 9.87 -17.86
CA GLU A 108 -14.07 8.98 -17.72
C GLU A 108 -14.09 8.24 -16.38
N LYS A 109 -14.46 8.91 -15.30
CA LYS A 109 -14.63 8.27 -13.98
C LYS A 109 -15.74 7.23 -13.98
N ALA A 110 -16.86 7.51 -14.66
CA ALA A 110 -17.95 6.54 -14.80
C ALA A 110 -17.54 5.32 -15.62
N ALA A 111 -16.81 5.52 -16.72
CA ALA A 111 -16.28 4.44 -17.55
C ALA A 111 -15.27 3.57 -16.77
N ALA A 112 -14.33 4.21 -16.05
CA ALA A 112 -13.36 3.52 -15.20
C ALA A 112 -14.04 2.74 -14.07
N LEU A 113 -15.07 3.30 -13.44
CA LEU A 113 -15.87 2.62 -12.42
C LEU A 113 -16.52 1.36 -12.99
N SER A 114 -17.21 1.47 -14.14
CA SER A 114 -17.87 0.34 -14.80
C SER A 114 -16.87 -0.76 -15.15
N ALA A 115 -15.73 -0.40 -15.71
CA ALA A 115 -14.66 -1.35 -16.05
C ALA A 115 -14.11 -2.08 -14.81
N ASN A 116 -13.92 -1.37 -13.68
CA ASN A 116 -13.44 -2.00 -12.45
C ASN A 116 -14.51 -2.90 -11.82
N LEU A 117 -15.78 -2.49 -11.78
CA LEU A 117 -16.87 -3.31 -11.28
C LEU A 117 -16.98 -4.64 -12.08
N HIS A 118 -16.80 -4.58 -13.40
CA HIS A 118 -16.78 -5.77 -14.26
C HIS A 118 -15.52 -6.62 -14.00
N ARG A 119 -14.33 -6.01 -13.97
CA ARG A 119 -13.04 -6.70 -13.73
C ARG A 119 -13.07 -7.49 -12.43
N PHE A 120 -13.59 -6.91 -11.36
CA PHE A 120 -13.68 -7.55 -10.04
C PHE A 120 -14.95 -8.38 -9.84
N ARG A 121 -15.80 -8.51 -10.87
CA ARG A 121 -17.06 -9.27 -10.82
C ARG A 121 -18.00 -8.83 -9.69
N VAL A 122 -18.04 -7.54 -9.40
CA VAL A 122 -18.86 -6.93 -8.35
C VAL A 122 -19.93 -5.97 -8.90
N GLY A 123 -20.28 -6.09 -10.19
CA GLY A 123 -21.22 -5.19 -10.88
C GLY A 123 -22.58 -5.01 -10.19
N GLY A 124 -23.12 -6.07 -9.58
CA GLY A 124 -24.38 -6.00 -8.81
C GLY A 124 -24.25 -5.46 -7.38
N LEU A 125 -23.02 -5.19 -6.92
CA LEU A 125 -22.74 -4.79 -5.53
C LEU A 125 -22.34 -3.32 -5.38
N GLY A 126 -22.28 -2.57 -6.48
CA GLY A 126 -21.76 -1.18 -6.50
C GLY A 126 -22.37 -0.26 -5.45
N LYS A 127 -23.70 -0.35 -5.26
CA LYS A 127 -24.46 0.46 -4.29
C LYS A 127 -24.45 -0.10 -2.86
N ARG A 128 -23.88 -1.30 -2.65
CA ARG A 128 -23.79 -1.90 -1.32
C ARG A 128 -22.60 -1.37 -0.55
N TYR A 129 -22.73 -1.35 0.76
CA TYR A 129 -21.62 -1.12 1.66
C TYR A 129 -20.79 -2.39 1.81
N PRO A 130 -19.46 -2.31 2.05
CA PRO A 130 -18.66 -3.48 2.39
C PRO A 130 -19.33 -4.23 3.54
N PRO A 131 -19.54 -5.56 3.41
CA PRO A 131 -20.22 -6.31 4.45
C PRO A 131 -19.44 -6.25 5.76
N PRO A 132 -20.13 -6.17 6.92
CA PRO A 132 -19.49 -6.22 8.24
C PRO A 132 -18.83 -7.58 8.57
N LEU A 133 -18.90 -8.53 7.64
CA LEU A 133 -18.36 -9.89 7.76
C LEU A 133 -16.85 -9.97 8.07
N PHE A 134 -16.08 -8.91 7.77
CA PHE A 134 -14.65 -8.89 8.09
C PHE A 134 -14.34 -8.70 9.57
N ARG A 135 -15.28 -8.23 10.39
CA ARG A 135 -15.09 -8.11 11.84
C ARG A 135 -15.35 -9.41 12.61
N GLY A 136 -16.15 -10.33 12.08
CA GLY A 136 -16.53 -11.59 12.75
C GLY A 136 -15.57 -12.75 12.51
N GLN A 137 -14.75 -12.70 11.46
CA GLN A 137 -13.80 -13.75 11.13
C GLN A 137 -12.42 -13.59 11.81
N GLN A 138 -12.09 -12.39 12.29
CA GLN A 138 -10.85 -12.15 13.04
C GLN A 138 -10.90 -12.70 14.49
N GLN A 139 -12.07 -13.13 14.99
CA GLN A 139 -12.22 -13.70 16.34
C GLN A 139 -12.17 -15.25 16.38
N ARG A 140 -11.99 -15.91 15.26
CA ARG A 140 -12.00 -17.39 15.19
C ARG A 140 -10.76 -18.00 14.52
N GLY A 141 -9.63 -17.28 14.50
CA GLY A 141 -8.35 -17.81 14.03
C GLY A 141 -7.24 -17.58 15.02
#